data_6b1d22cfb72892aa413d59d3534f0438
#
_entry.id   6b1d22cfb72892aa413d59d3534f0438
#
_cell.length_a   1.000
_cell.length_b   1.000
_cell.length_c   1.000
_cell.angle_alpha   90.00
_cell.angle_beta   90.00
_cell.angle_gamma   90.00
#
_symmetry.space_group_name_H-M   'P 1'
#
loop_
_entity.id
_entity.type
_entity.pdbx_description
1 polymer ?
#
loop_
_entity_poly.entity_id
_entity_poly.type
_entity_poly.pdbx_seq_one_letter_code
_entity_poly.pdbx_strand_id
1 'polypeptide(L)'
;MEPSADERQQATATGDPALDELLLAPVAILEGLPDAVVAANREGRIVFVNGLAEQLFGYPREELLGHPVESLWRDRVRDRYARNVERYFAAANPVRFTAEAWGVRRDGSEFVGEMSWGIVETAAGPLLFAVGRDISERHAAEARQRAVTAMGERALAGAESAALAAEAVALIRATLPILGAEVRLAGGAALVSEGPTSAAAIRLPIGTGDELVIEPERDLADAELSVARAVANILATALARLRYEERMRHEAVHDPLTGLANRTLLRDRLEHALQRSQRDGAATGVLFVDLDGFKQINDAHGHATGDAVLVELARRLRTAVRPGDTVARIGGDEFVAVCEEVDDVSARAIGHRMLAAIRRPLTEGGICHQLSASIGIALGHADAEALLGEADAGVYRAKAGGRGRVEMFERQPGR
;
A
#
# COMPACT_ATOMS: atom_id res chain seq x y z
N MET A 1 -69.09 -23.95 -26.28
CA MET A 1 -69.72 -22.64 -26.51
C MET A 1 -68.65 -21.60 -26.18
N GLU A 2 -67.98 -21.10 -27.21
CA GLU A 2 -66.97 -20.06 -26.99
C GLU A 2 -67.68 -18.73 -26.73
N PRO A 3 -67.23 -17.91 -25.76
CA PRO A 3 -67.84 -16.61 -25.51
C PRO A 3 -67.66 -15.69 -26.70
N SER A 4 -68.72 -14.91 -27.01
CA SER A 4 -68.76 -13.98 -28.11
C SER A 4 -67.71 -12.86 -27.95
N ALA A 5 -67.35 -12.18 -29.09
CA ALA A 5 -66.38 -11.08 -29.07
C ALA A 5 -66.83 -9.95 -28.09
N ASP A 6 -68.14 -9.74 -27.92
CA ASP A 6 -68.74 -8.77 -26.99
C ASP A 6 -68.51 -9.16 -25.52
N GLU A 7 -68.60 -10.47 -25.17
CA GLU A 7 -68.33 -10.94 -23.79
C GLU A 7 -66.85 -10.85 -23.42
N ARG A 8 -65.94 -10.98 -24.38
CA ARG A 8 -64.50 -10.75 -24.17
C ARG A 8 -64.18 -9.26 -23.98
N GLN A 9 -64.93 -8.37 -24.62
CA GLN A 9 -64.73 -6.92 -24.49
C GLN A 9 -65.30 -6.37 -23.17
N GLN A 10 -66.37 -6.98 -22.64
CA GLN A 10 -66.93 -6.61 -21.33
C GLN A 10 -66.14 -7.15 -20.13
N ALA A 11 -65.35 -8.22 -20.30
CA ALA A 11 -64.52 -8.78 -19.24
C ALA A 11 -63.24 -7.98 -18.93
N THR A 12 -62.91 -6.97 -19.73
CA THR A 12 -61.70 -6.13 -19.59
C THR A 12 -61.99 -4.69 -19.15
N ALA A 13 -63.29 -4.28 -19.06
CA ALA A 13 -63.63 -2.94 -18.58
C ALA A 13 -63.51 -2.91 -17.02
N THR A 14 -62.46 -2.24 -16.54
CA THR A 14 -62.16 -2.13 -15.09
C THR A 14 -62.94 -1.01 -14.42
N GLY A 15 -63.68 -0.20 -15.17
CA GLY A 15 -64.41 0.98 -14.69
C GLY A 15 -63.53 2.21 -14.44
N ASP A 16 -62.23 2.08 -14.68
CA ASP A 16 -61.28 3.20 -14.69
C ASP A 16 -60.88 3.55 -16.12
N PRO A 17 -61.32 4.72 -16.67
CA PRO A 17 -61.07 5.12 -18.05
C PRO A 17 -59.56 5.15 -18.42
N ALA A 18 -58.68 5.48 -17.45
CA ALA A 18 -57.24 5.50 -17.67
C ALA A 18 -56.67 4.09 -17.82
N LEU A 19 -57.20 3.11 -17.07
CA LEU A 19 -56.79 1.71 -17.16
C LEU A 19 -57.33 1.03 -18.41
N ASP A 20 -58.54 1.38 -18.85
CA ASP A 20 -59.16 0.87 -20.10
C ASP A 20 -58.40 1.44 -21.35
N GLU A 21 -57.98 2.72 -21.30
CA GLU A 21 -57.15 3.32 -22.35
C GLU A 21 -55.76 2.67 -22.38
N LEU A 22 -55.16 2.36 -21.24
CA LEU A 22 -53.88 1.68 -21.12
C LEU A 22 -53.93 0.26 -21.73
N LEU A 23 -54.99 -0.47 -21.53
CA LEU A 23 -55.22 -1.82 -22.10
C LEU A 23 -55.39 -1.79 -23.63
N LEU A 24 -55.80 -0.66 -24.18
CA LEU A 24 -55.98 -0.46 -25.65
C LEU A 24 -54.71 0.04 -26.36
N ALA A 25 -53.65 0.42 -25.61
CA ALA A 25 -52.43 0.97 -26.19
C ALA A 25 -51.15 0.17 -25.82
N PRO A 26 -51.07 -1.15 -26.08
CA PRO A 26 -49.96 -2.00 -25.64
C PRO A 26 -48.57 -1.56 -26.17
N VAL A 27 -48.53 -0.97 -27.37
CA VAL A 27 -47.28 -0.45 -27.96
C VAL A 27 -46.80 0.79 -27.20
N ALA A 28 -47.68 1.69 -26.80
CA ALA A 28 -47.33 2.89 -26.03
C ALA A 28 -46.76 2.51 -24.65
N ILE A 29 -47.27 1.43 -24.03
CA ILE A 29 -46.74 0.90 -22.79
C ILE A 29 -45.30 0.41 -22.97
N LEU A 30 -45.02 -0.37 -24.00
CA LEU A 30 -43.68 -0.89 -24.29
C LEU A 30 -42.69 0.23 -24.61
N GLU A 31 -43.15 1.28 -25.32
CA GLU A 31 -42.33 2.48 -25.58
C GLU A 31 -42.01 3.29 -24.31
N GLY A 32 -42.92 3.31 -23.35
CA GLY A 32 -42.78 4.04 -22.09
C GLY A 32 -42.00 3.28 -20.99
N LEU A 33 -41.59 2.03 -21.23
CA LEU A 33 -40.81 1.28 -20.25
C LEU A 33 -39.41 1.91 -20.03
N PRO A 34 -38.90 1.90 -18.81
CA PRO A 34 -37.60 2.49 -18.46
C PRO A 34 -36.40 1.61 -18.87
N ASP A 35 -36.64 0.49 -19.52
CA ASP A 35 -35.63 -0.46 -20.01
C ASP A 35 -35.76 -0.69 -21.51
N ALA A 36 -34.66 -1.11 -22.13
CA ALA A 36 -34.65 -1.47 -23.53
C ALA A 36 -35.52 -2.73 -23.75
N VAL A 37 -36.45 -2.68 -24.73
CA VAL A 37 -37.33 -3.80 -25.08
C VAL A 37 -37.09 -4.23 -26.51
N VAL A 38 -36.85 -5.52 -26.71
CA VAL A 38 -36.74 -6.18 -28.01
C VAL A 38 -37.70 -7.35 -28.03
N ALA A 39 -38.54 -7.47 -29.07
CA ALA A 39 -39.34 -8.65 -29.28
C ALA A 39 -38.94 -9.33 -30.61
N ALA A 40 -38.85 -10.67 -30.58
CA ALA A 40 -38.52 -11.48 -31.72
C ALA A 40 -39.57 -12.58 -31.94
N ASN A 41 -39.83 -12.91 -33.23
CA ASN A 41 -40.70 -14.00 -33.59
C ASN A 41 -40.01 -15.39 -33.44
N ARG A 42 -40.72 -16.47 -33.75
CA ARG A 42 -40.20 -17.84 -33.61
C ARG A 42 -38.96 -18.12 -34.46
N GLU A 43 -38.81 -17.42 -35.58
CA GLU A 43 -37.66 -17.50 -36.50
C GLU A 43 -36.46 -16.66 -35.99
N GLY A 44 -36.56 -16.06 -34.79
CA GLY A 44 -35.52 -15.21 -34.23
C GLY A 44 -35.40 -13.84 -34.89
N ARG A 45 -36.40 -13.41 -35.70
CA ARG A 45 -36.40 -12.09 -36.32
C ARG A 45 -37.00 -11.04 -35.40
N ILE A 46 -36.34 -9.92 -35.24
CA ILE A 46 -36.83 -8.79 -34.45
C ILE A 46 -38.10 -8.22 -35.11
N VAL A 47 -39.17 -8.14 -34.34
CA VAL A 47 -40.48 -7.60 -34.79
C VAL A 47 -40.87 -6.32 -34.08
N PHE A 48 -40.22 -6.03 -32.94
CA PHE A 48 -40.43 -4.79 -32.18
C PHE A 48 -39.18 -4.41 -31.40
N VAL A 49 -38.90 -3.11 -31.35
CA VAL A 49 -37.95 -2.48 -30.44
C VAL A 49 -38.53 -1.16 -29.93
N ASN A 50 -38.26 -0.79 -28.69
CA ASN A 50 -38.59 0.55 -28.19
C ASN A 50 -37.40 1.53 -28.36
N GLY A 51 -37.64 2.82 -28.16
CA GLY A 51 -36.63 3.85 -28.34
C GLY A 51 -35.38 3.67 -27.46
N LEU A 52 -35.50 3.06 -26.26
CA LEU A 52 -34.37 2.74 -25.43
C LEU A 52 -33.52 1.58 -25.98
N ALA A 53 -34.10 0.63 -26.70
CA ALA A 53 -33.34 -0.40 -27.40
C ALA A 53 -32.55 0.19 -28.56
N GLU A 54 -33.11 1.16 -29.31
CA GLU A 54 -32.39 1.88 -30.37
C GLU A 54 -31.14 2.58 -29.77
N GLN A 55 -31.30 3.28 -28.62
CA GLN A 55 -30.21 3.94 -27.94
C GLN A 55 -29.17 2.95 -27.39
N LEU A 56 -29.62 1.86 -26.77
CA LEU A 56 -28.75 0.85 -26.15
C LEU A 56 -27.87 0.16 -27.18
N PHE A 57 -28.44 -0.26 -28.32
CA PHE A 57 -27.71 -0.97 -29.36
C PHE A 57 -27.10 -0.06 -30.43
N GLY A 58 -27.50 1.22 -30.50
CA GLY A 58 -26.97 2.20 -31.42
C GLY A 58 -27.45 2.01 -32.87
N TYR A 59 -28.54 1.28 -33.07
CA TYR A 59 -29.14 1.07 -34.38
C TYR A 59 -30.49 1.79 -34.45
N PRO A 60 -30.82 2.43 -35.59
CA PRO A 60 -32.18 2.89 -35.83
C PRO A 60 -33.13 1.70 -35.96
N ARG A 61 -34.40 1.90 -35.60
CA ARG A 61 -35.45 0.87 -35.60
C ARG A 61 -35.57 0.14 -36.95
N GLU A 62 -35.49 0.88 -38.04
CA GLU A 62 -35.62 0.34 -39.39
C GLU A 62 -34.52 -0.69 -39.71
N GLU A 63 -33.32 -0.50 -39.16
CA GLU A 63 -32.24 -1.46 -39.33
C GLU A 63 -32.39 -2.68 -38.41
N LEU A 64 -33.02 -2.54 -37.25
CA LEU A 64 -33.23 -3.64 -36.31
C LEU A 64 -34.39 -4.56 -36.73
N LEU A 65 -35.45 -4.00 -37.24
CA LEU A 65 -36.63 -4.80 -37.65
C LEU A 65 -36.26 -5.80 -38.74
N GLY A 66 -36.64 -7.07 -38.56
CA GLY A 66 -36.29 -8.17 -39.44
C GLY A 66 -34.88 -8.74 -39.30
N HIS A 67 -33.98 -8.06 -38.53
CA HIS A 67 -32.65 -8.59 -38.25
C HIS A 67 -32.72 -9.78 -37.30
N PRO A 68 -31.75 -10.72 -37.36
CA PRO A 68 -31.65 -11.79 -36.37
C PRO A 68 -31.30 -11.20 -34.96
N VAL A 69 -32.09 -11.52 -33.96
CA VAL A 69 -31.89 -11.01 -32.61
C VAL A 69 -30.55 -11.48 -31.99
N GLU A 70 -30.03 -12.62 -32.47
CA GLU A 70 -28.71 -13.13 -32.10
C GLU A 70 -27.54 -12.21 -32.52
N SER A 71 -27.74 -11.34 -33.51
CA SER A 71 -26.72 -10.38 -33.95
C SER A 71 -26.39 -9.31 -32.89
N LEU A 72 -27.28 -9.10 -31.94
CA LEU A 72 -27.12 -8.17 -30.80
C LEU A 72 -26.25 -8.74 -29.69
N TRP A 73 -25.83 -10.01 -29.79
CA TRP A 73 -25.08 -10.72 -28.78
C TRP A 73 -23.69 -11.11 -29.25
N ARG A 74 -22.75 -11.22 -28.31
CA ARG A 74 -21.41 -11.72 -28.56
C ARG A 74 -21.41 -13.16 -29.09
N ASP A 75 -20.46 -13.56 -29.95
CA ASP A 75 -20.42 -14.87 -30.59
C ASP A 75 -20.54 -16.05 -29.61
N ARG A 76 -19.90 -15.95 -28.43
CA ARG A 76 -20.01 -16.99 -27.40
C ARG A 76 -21.43 -17.19 -26.86
N VAL A 77 -22.27 -16.17 -26.95
CA VAL A 77 -23.65 -16.19 -26.47
C VAL A 77 -24.60 -16.65 -27.57
N ARG A 78 -24.28 -16.40 -28.84
CA ARG A 78 -25.10 -16.77 -30.02
C ARG A 78 -25.44 -18.25 -30.06
N ASP A 79 -24.46 -19.14 -29.95
CA ASP A 79 -24.68 -20.59 -30.00
C ASP A 79 -25.50 -21.10 -28.82
N ARG A 80 -25.34 -20.48 -27.67
CA ARG A 80 -26.13 -20.80 -26.47
C ARG A 80 -27.57 -20.26 -26.61
N TYR A 81 -27.71 -19.06 -27.18
CA TYR A 81 -28.99 -18.42 -27.39
C TYR A 81 -29.84 -19.24 -28.39
N ALA A 82 -29.31 -19.59 -29.55
CA ALA A 82 -30.00 -20.39 -30.57
C ALA A 82 -30.53 -21.72 -30.00
N ARG A 83 -29.72 -22.45 -29.25
CA ARG A 83 -30.16 -23.69 -28.57
C ARG A 83 -31.21 -23.48 -27.49
N ASN A 84 -31.22 -22.33 -26.84
CA ASN A 84 -32.20 -22.03 -25.81
C ASN A 84 -33.53 -21.53 -26.37
N VAL A 85 -33.53 -20.78 -27.48
CA VAL A 85 -34.74 -20.25 -28.09
C VAL A 85 -35.70 -21.36 -28.51
N GLU A 86 -35.22 -22.41 -29.18
CA GLU A 86 -36.06 -23.59 -29.53
C GLU A 86 -36.65 -24.24 -28.26
N ARG A 87 -35.86 -24.35 -27.23
CA ARG A 87 -36.29 -24.94 -25.95
C ARG A 87 -37.31 -24.09 -25.22
N TYR A 88 -37.21 -22.77 -25.35
CA TYR A 88 -38.16 -21.83 -24.73
C TYR A 88 -39.52 -21.86 -25.46
N PHE A 89 -39.54 -21.91 -26.78
CA PHE A 89 -40.77 -22.04 -27.54
C PHE A 89 -41.42 -23.42 -27.42
N ALA A 90 -40.66 -24.45 -27.06
CA ALA A 90 -41.18 -25.80 -26.85
C ALA A 90 -41.70 -26.05 -25.43
N ALA A 91 -41.46 -25.16 -24.48
CA ALA A 91 -41.85 -25.32 -23.09
C ALA A 91 -43.34 -25.04 -22.89
N ALA A 92 -44.06 -25.94 -22.19
CA ALA A 92 -45.51 -25.81 -21.94
C ALA A 92 -45.86 -24.66 -20.97
N ASN A 93 -44.87 -24.04 -20.31
CA ASN A 93 -45.05 -22.87 -19.45
C ASN A 93 -44.10 -21.75 -19.89
N PRO A 94 -44.50 -20.47 -19.91
CA PRO A 94 -43.65 -19.36 -20.27
C PRO A 94 -42.46 -19.27 -19.26
N VAL A 95 -41.28 -19.61 -19.75
CA VAL A 95 -40.07 -19.52 -18.97
C VAL A 95 -39.69 -18.05 -18.85
N ARG A 96 -39.65 -17.53 -17.61
CA ARG A 96 -39.08 -16.21 -17.30
C ARG A 96 -37.76 -16.42 -16.58
N PHE A 97 -36.71 -15.78 -17.03
CA PHE A 97 -35.42 -15.79 -16.35
C PHE A 97 -34.70 -14.47 -16.59
N THR A 98 -33.87 -14.11 -15.62
CA THR A 98 -32.98 -12.94 -15.68
C THR A 98 -31.55 -13.44 -15.61
N ALA A 99 -30.70 -12.90 -16.45
CA ALA A 99 -29.27 -13.18 -16.41
C ALA A 99 -28.47 -12.00 -16.97
N GLU A 100 -27.21 -11.92 -16.60
CA GLU A 100 -26.28 -11.01 -17.24
C GLU A 100 -25.86 -11.57 -18.59
N ALA A 101 -25.87 -10.71 -19.61
CA ALA A 101 -25.49 -11.04 -20.97
C ALA A 101 -24.61 -9.93 -21.58
N TRP A 102 -23.72 -10.32 -22.48
CA TRP A 102 -22.85 -9.39 -23.19
C TRP A 102 -23.48 -9.01 -24.53
N GLY A 103 -23.90 -7.76 -24.66
CA GLY A 103 -24.40 -7.17 -25.87
C GLY A 103 -23.31 -6.50 -26.67
N VAL A 104 -23.57 -6.33 -28.00
CA VAL A 104 -22.68 -5.63 -28.94
C VAL A 104 -23.46 -4.50 -29.57
N ARG A 105 -22.90 -3.28 -29.58
CA ARG A 105 -23.48 -2.11 -30.22
C ARG A 105 -23.07 -2.05 -31.72
N ARG A 106 -23.71 -1.17 -32.46
CA ARG A 106 -23.40 -0.93 -33.87
C ARG A 106 -21.96 -0.55 -34.14
N ASP A 107 -21.33 0.21 -33.24
CA ASP A 107 -19.93 0.62 -33.33
C ASP A 107 -18.92 -0.47 -32.94
N GLY A 108 -19.40 -1.67 -32.59
CA GLY A 108 -18.61 -2.79 -32.14
C GLY A 108 -18.24 -2.75 -30.66
N SER A 109 -18.63 -1.71 -29.93
CA SER A 109 -18.44 -1.67 -28.49
C SER A 109 -19.34 -2.70 -27.78
N GLU A 110 -18.82 -3.26 -26.68
CA GLU A 110 -19.53 -4.26 -25.89
C GLU A 110 -20.09 -3.63 -24.61
N PHE A 111 -21.19 -4.17 -24.10
CA PHE A 111 -21.76 -3.79 -22.84
C PHE A 111 -22.24 -5.01 -22.04
N VAL A 112 -22.31 -4.91 -20.75
CA VAL A 112 -22.93 -5.91 -19.86
C VAL A 112 -24.37 -5.47 -19.62
N GLY A 113 -25.32 -6.30 -20.06
CA GLY A 113 -26.75 -6.07 -19.85
C GLY A 113 -27.33 -7.02 -18.81
N GLU A 114 -28.11 -6.51 -17.87
CA GLU A 114 -29.04 -7.32 -17.08
C GLU A 114 -30.29 -7.54 -17.90
N MET A 115 -30.48 -8.77 -18.37
CA MET A 115 -31.49 -9.12 -19.36
C MET A 115 -32.51 -10.06 -18.77
N SER A 116 -33.80 -9.76 -18.99
CA SER A 116 -34.92 -10.61 -18.63
C SER A 116 -35.61 -11.07 -19.91
N TRP A 117 -35.87 -12.36 -20.02
CA TRP A 117 -36.54 -12.96 -21.19
C TRP A 117 -37.85 -13.60 -20.77
N GLY A 118 -38.80 -13.52 -21.67
CA GLY A 118 -40.09 -14.15 -21.51
C GLY A 118 -40.79 -14.38 -22.84
N ILE A 119 -41.74 -15.34 -22.91
CA ILE A 119 -42.56 -15.59 -24.08
C ILE A 119 -43.97 -15.07 -23.79
N VAL A 120 -44.54 -14.43 -24.79
CA VAL A 120 -45.92 -13.95 -24.79
C VAL A 120 -46.63 -14.56 -26.00
N GLU A 121 -47.76 -15.25 -25.76
CA GLU A 121 -48.64 -15.78 -26.81
C GLU A 121 -49.44 -14.62 -27.40
N THR A 122 -49.42 -14.51 -28.72
CA THR A 122 -50.22 -13.54 -29.48
C THR A 122 -51.08 -14.22 -30.55
N ALA A 123 -52.06 -13.51 -31.08
CA ALA A 123 -52.90 -14.04 -32.18
C ALA A 123 -52.07 -14.41 -33.44
N ALA A 124 -50.90 -13.82 -33.63
CA ALA A 124 -50.00 -14.11 -34.75
C ALA A 124 -48.94 -15.19 -34.39
N GLY A 125 -49.00 -15.76 -33.18
CA GLY A 125 -48.06 -16.75 -32.68
C GLY A 125 -47.21 -16.20 -31.48
N PRO A 126 -46.39 -17.05 -30.89
CA PRO A 126 -45.56 -16.68 -29.72
C PRO A 126 -44.45 -15.70 -30.10
N LEU A 127 -44.24 -14.70 -29.24
CA LEU A 127 -43.13 -13.74 -29.30
C LEU A 127 -42.20 -13.90 -28.10
N LEU A 128 -40.92 -13.90 -28.34
CA LEU A 128 -39.90 -13.81 -27.31
C LEU A 128 -39.62 -12.34 -27.01
N PHE A 129 -39.83 -11.91 -25.78
CA PHE A 129 -39.50 -10.59 -25.30
C PHE A 129 -38.20 -10.65 -24.54
N ALA A 130 -37.28 -9.73 -24.81
CA ALA A 130 -36.10 -9.41 -24.03
C ALA A 130 -36.25 -7.98 -23.51
N VAL A 131 -36.15 -7.82 -22.20
CA VAL A 131 -36.10 -6.52 -21.51
C VAL A 131 -34.73 -6.40 -20.87
N GLY A 132 -34.02 -5.31 -21.13
CA GLY A 132 -32.65 -5.19 -20.74
C GLY A 132 -32.21 -3.79 -20.35
N ARG A 133 -31.29 -3.76 -19.39
CA ARG A 133 -30.62 -2.52 -18.92
C ARG A 133 -29.12 -2.67 -19.01
N ASP A 134 -28.43 -1.64 -19.50
CA ASP A 134 -26.97 -1.56 -19.42
C ASP A 134 -26.53 -1.40 -17.96
N ILE A 135 -25.71 -2.32 -17.50
CA ILE A 135 -25.13 -2.31 -16.16
C ILE A 135 -23.61 -2.17 -16.19
N SER A 136 -23.03 -1.78 -17.33
CA SER A 136 -21.58 -1.67 -17.50
C SER A 136 -20.95 -0.68 -16.52
N GLU A 137 -21.60 0.47 -16.28
CA GLU A 137 -21.12 1.45 -15.29
C GLU A 137 -21.15 0.89 -13.86
N ARG A 138 -22.23 0.15 -13.50
CA ARG A 138 -22.33 -0.51 -12.19
C ARG A 138 -21.23 -1.54 -12.04
N HIS A 139 -21.00 -2.41 -13.04
CA HIS A 139 -19.94 -3.42 -13.03
C HIS A 139 -18.54 -2.78 -12.93
N ALA A 140 -18.30 -1.71 -13.68
CA ALA A 140 -17.04 -0.97 -13.60
C ALA A 140 -16.83 -0.33 -12.20
N ALA A 141 -17.88 0.25 -11.61
CA ALA A 141 -17.82 0.80 -10.26
C ALA A 141 -17.54 -0.27 -9.20
N GLU A 142 -18.22 -1.43 -9.28
CA GLU A 142 -17.99 -2.56 -8.40
C GLU A 142 -16.58 -3.15 -8.56
N ALA A 143 -16.06 -3.22 -9.80
CA ALA A 143 -14.70 -3.67 -10.08
C ALA A 143 -13.66 -2.70 -9.47
N ARG A 144 -13.85 -1.38 -9.65
CA ARG A 144 -13.02 -0.35 -9.02
C ARG A 144 -13.02 -0.47 -7.49
N GLN A 145 -14.21 -0.61 -6.90
CA GLN A 145 -14.34 -0.75 -5.45
C GLN A 145 -13.63 -2.01 -4.92
N ARG A 146 -13.79 -3.14 -5.60
CA ARG A 146 -13.09 -4.40 -5.25
C ARG A 146 -11.57 -4.25 -5.32
N ALA A 147 -11.05 -3.59 -6.37
CA ALA A 147 -9.63 -3.36 -6.55
C ALA A 147 -9.05 -2.45 -5.44
N VAL A 148 -9.76 -1.38 -5.09
CA VAL A 148 -9.37 -0.49 -3.97
C VAL A 148 -9.38 -1.25 -2.64
N THR A 149 -10.38 -2.09 -2.40
CA THR A 149 -10.47 -2.91 -1.18
C THR A 149 -9.31 -3.92 -1.09
N ALA A 150 -9.03 -4.64 -2.18
CA ALA A 150 -7.92 -5.60 -2.24
C ALA A 150 -6.55 -4.93 -1.98
N MET A 151 -6.34 -3.73 -2.54
CA MET A 151 -5.15 -2.94 -2.25
C MET A 151 -5.06 -2.58 -0.75
N GLY A 152 -6.18 -2.20 -0.13
CA GLY A 152 -6.25 -1.92 1.31
C GLY A 152 -5.87 -3.14 2.17
N GLU A 153 -6.39 -4.32 1.83
CA GLU A 153 -6.05 -5.57 2.52
C GLU A 153 -4.55 -5.90 2.41
N ARG A 154 -3.95 -5.73 1.23
CA ARG A 154 -2.51 -5.96 1.03
C ARG A 154 -1.66 -4.92 1.77
N ALA A 155 -2.08 -3.68 1.82
CA ALA A 155 -1.46 -2.65 2.62
C ALA A 155 -1.45 -3.02 4.12
N LEU A 156 -2.52 -3.62 4.63
CA LEU A 156 -2.60 -4.12 6.00
C LEU A 156 -1.75 -5.38 6.23
N ALA A 157 -1.61 -6.24 5.24
CA ALA A 157 -0.80 -7.46 5.31
C ALA A 157 0.72 -7.21 5.33
N GLY A 158 1.17 -5.95 5.21
CA GLY A 158 2.59 -5.60 5.34
C GLY A 158 3.39 -5.67 4.04
N ALA A 159 2.76 -5.43 2.90
CA ALA A 159 3.48 -5.31 1.62
C ALA A 159 4.52 -4.18 1.66
N GLU A 160 5.61 -4.37 0.94
CA GLU A 160 6.69 -3.37 0.84
C GLU A 160 6.21 -2.07 0.16
N SER A 161 6.80 -0.93 0.54
CA SER A 161 6.40 0.39 0.05
C SER A 161 6.46 0.52 -1.47
N ALA A 162 7.49 -0.01 -2.12
CA ALA A 162 7.64 0.02 -3.57
C ALA A 162 6.58 -0.84 -4.28
N ALA A 163 6.25 -2.01 -3.73
CA ALA A 163 5.23 -2.89 -4.27
C ALA A 163 3.82 -2.26 -4.17
N LEU A 164 3.49 -1.64 -3.03
CA LEU A 164 2.24 -0.91 -2.85
C LEU A 164 2.13 0.31 -3.77
N ALA A 165 3.22 1.04 -3.95
CA ALA A 165 3.27 2.18 -4.87
C ALA A 165 3.05 1.74 -6.32
N ALA A 166 3.69 0.64 -6.75
CA ALA A 166 3.50 0.08 -8.08
C ALA A 166 2.04 -0.38 -8.32
N GLU A 167 1.45 -1.05 -7.32
CA GLU A 167 0.05 -1.47 -7.37
C GLU A 167 -0.91 -0.28 -7.44
N ALA A 168 -0.65 0.79 -6.68
CA ALA A 168 -1.44 2.01 -6.73
C ALA A 168 -1.40 2.66 -8.10
N VAL A 169 -0.22 2.80 -8.70
CA VAL A 169 -0.04 3.36 -10.04
C VAL A 169 -0.75 2.48 -11.08
N ALA A 170 -0.59 1.16 -11.00
CA ALA A 170 -1.26 0.22 -11.91
C ALA A 170 -2.80 0.29 -11.77
N LEU A 171 -3.33 0.37 -10.54
CA LEU A 171 -4.75 0.50 -10.27
C LEU A 171 -5.32 1.80 -10.85
N ILE A 172 -4.66 2.93 -10.60
CA ILE A 172 -5.07 4.25 -11.12
C ILE A 172 -5.09 4.22 -12.64
N ARG A 173 -4.07 3.66 -13.29
CA ARG A 173 -4.02 3.53 -14.76
C ARG A 173 -5.09 2.61 -15.35
N ALA A 174 -5.43 1.55 -14.64
CA ALA A 174 -6.48 0.62 -15.10
C ALA A 174 -7.90 1.18 -14.92
N THR A 175 -8.09 2.18 -14.05
CA THR A 175 -9.41 2.64 -13.64
C THR A 175 -9.76 4.06 -14.06
N LEU A 176 -8.76 4.89 -14.37
CA LEU A 176 -8.92 6.29 -14.71
C LEU A 176 -8.37 6.62 -16.10
N PRO A 177 -8.95 7.59 -16.83
CA PRO A 177 -8.43 8.07 -18.11
C PRO A 177 -7.22 8.98 -17.88
N ILE A 178 -6.03 8.38 -17.83
CA ILE A 178 -4.79 9.10 -17.50
C ILE A 178 -3.65 8.75 -18.45
N LEU A 179 -2.79 9.72 -18.70
CA LEU A 179 -1.56 9.59 -19.49
C LEU A 179 -0.42 8.98 -18.68
N GLY A 180 -0.36 9.33 -17.38
CA GLY A 180 0.68 8.84 -16.47
C GLY A 180 0.32 9.02 -15.01
N ALA A 181 1.02 8.26 -14.16
CA ALA A 181 0.94 8.39 -12.71
C ALA A 181 2.29 8.06 -12.08
N GLU A 182 2.60 8.72 -10.96
CA GLU A 182 3.78 8.42 -10.17
C GLU A 182 3.54 8.61 -8.68
N VAL A 183 4.26 7.86 -7.86
CA VAL A 183 4.39 8.07 -6.43
C VAL A 183 5.72 8.76 -6.18
N ARG A 184 5.68 10.00 -5.69
CA ARG A 184 6.85 10.84 -5.42
C ARG A 184 7.05 10.98 -3.92
N LEU A 185 8.30 10.76 -3.47
CA LEU A 185 8.68 10.92 -2.07
C LEU A 185 9.06 12.37 -1.72
N ALA A 186 9.06 12.67 -0.42
CA ALA A 186 9.53 13.91 0.16
C ALA A 186 10.95 14.22 -0.28
N GLY A 187 11.39 14.92 -1.05
CA GLY A 187 12.74 15.11 -1.62
C GLY A 187 12.79 14.97 -3.13
N GLY A 188 11.62 14.70 -3.74
CA GLY A 188 11.43 14.78 -5.18
C GLY A 188 11.76 13.51 -5.97
N ALA A 189 12.29 12.48 -5.32
CA ALA A 189 12.56 11.20 -5.96
C ALA A 189 11.25 10.44 -6.24
N ALA A 190 11.09 9.92 -7.46
CA ALA A 190 9.99 9.02 -7.79
C ALA A 190 10.28 7.63 -7.20
N LEU A 191 9.35 7.09 -6.41
CA LEU A 191 9.40 5.71 -5.95
C LEU A 191 8.96 4.76 -7.06
N VAL A 192 7.88 5.13 -7.78
CA VAL A 192 7.36 4.45 -8.97
C VAL A 192 6.84 5.52 -9.93
N SER A 193 7.08 5.35 -11.22
CA SER A 193 6.59 6.26 -12.26
C SER A 193 6.23 5.47 -13.52
N GLU A 194 5.04 5.70 -14.05
CA GLU A 194 4.57 5.13 -15.32
C GLU A 194 3.87 6.19 -16.16
N GLY A 195 4.43 6.46 -17.35
CA GLY A 195 3.97 7.48 -18.27
C GLY A 195 4.45 8.89 -17.90
N PRO A 196 4.10 9.90 -18.71
CA PRO A 196 4.50 11.28 -18.49
C PRO A 196 3.72 11.91 -17.33
N THR A 197 4.36 12.83 -16.61
CA THR A 197 3.71 13.72 -15.64
C THR A 197 4.20 15.16 -15.84
N SER A 198 3.29 16.12 -15.83
CA SER A 198 3.57 17.54 -16.07
C SER A 198 3.46 18.38 -14.78
N ALA A 199 3.76 19.67 -14.89
CA ALA A 199 3.52 20.61 -13.81
C ALA A 199 2.02 20.83 -13.51
N ALA A 200 1.14 20.55 -14.48
CA ALA A 200 -0.31 20.67 -14.37
C ALA A 200 -0.98 19.40 -13.82
N ALA A 201 -0.22 18.33 -13.56
CA ALA A 201 -0.74 17.08 -13.02
C ALA A 201 -1.46 17.28 -11.66
N ILE A 202 -2.47 16.46 -11.42
CA ILE A 202 -3.17 16.40 -10.13
C ILE A 202 -2.22 15.83 -9.09
N ARG A 203 -2.07 16.51 -7.95
CA ARG A 203 -1.21 16.11 -6.83
C ARG A 203 -2.06 15.80 -5.62
N LEU A 204 -2.02 14.56 -5.17
CA LEU A 204 -2.72 14.10 -3.97
C LEU A 204 -1.69 13.78 -2.89
N PRO A 205 -1.78 14.39 -1.71
CA PRO A 205 -0.85 14.12 -0.62
C PRO A 205 -1.02 12.69 -0.10
N ILE A 206 0.11 11.98 0.10
CA ILE A 206 0.16 10.63 0.67
C ILE A 206 1.08 10.56 1.90
N GLY A 207 1.10 11.63 2.69
CA GLY A 207 1.89 11.73 3.92
C GLY A 207 2.66 13.03 4.02
N THR A 208 3.70 13.07 4.84
CA THR A 208 4.52 14.27 5.05
C THR A 208 5.48 14.48 3.88
N GLY A 209 4.99 15.19 2.87
CA GLY A 209 5.77 15.60 1.70
C GLY A 209 5.82 14.57 0.56
N ASP A 210 5.16 13.42 0.69
CA ASP A 210 4.97 12.48 -0.41
C ASP A 210 3.69 12.79 -1.18
N GLU A 211 3.65 12.47 -2.46
CA GLU A 211 2.53 12.77 -3.35
C GLU A 211 2.25 11.61 -4.30
N LEU A 212 0.98 11.36 -4.55
CA LEU A 212 0.52 10.63 -5.74
C LEU A 212 0.23 11.68 -6.81
N VAL A 213 0.98 11.64 -7.90
CA VAL A 213 0.88 12.56 -9.03
C VAL A 213 0.19 11.85 -10.18
N ILE A 214 -0.83 12.45 -10.77
CA ILE A 214 -1.66 11.87 -11.82
C ILE A 214 -1.77 12.86 -12.98
N GLU A 215 -1.37 12.46 -14.19
CA GLU A 215 -1.55 13.21 -15.41
C GLU A 215 -2.84 12.77 -16.11
N PRO A 216 -3.94 13.50 -16.03
CA PRO A 216 -5.19 13.10 -16.66
C PRO A 216 -5.19 13.35 -18.17
N GLU A 217 -5.87 12.52 -18.96
CA GLU A 217 -6.13 12.76 -20.39
C GLU A 217 -7.18 13.86 -20.59
N ARG A 218 -8.09 14.02 -19.62
CA ARG A 218 -9.17 15.00 -19.55
C ARG A 218 -9.47 15.32 -18.10
N ASP A 219 -10.29 16.31 -17.84
CA ASP A 219 -10.78 16.56 -16.48
C ASP A 219 -11.46 15.32 -15.92
N LEU A 220 -11.04 14.92 -14.70
CA LEU A 220 -11.62 13.78 -14.00
C LEU A 220 -12.96 14.16 -13.38
N ALA A 221 -13.95 13.28 -13.54
CA ALA A 221 -15.22 13.41 -12.86
C ALA A 221 -15.06 13.20 -11.34
N ASP A 222 -16.03 13.70 -10.54
CA ASP A 222 -15.98 13.58 -9.08
C ASP A 222 -15.83 12.14 -8.59
N ALA A 223 -16.49 11.18 -9.26
CA ALA A 223 -16.38 9.76 -8.94
C ALA A 223 -14.96 9.22 -9.21
N GLU A 224 -14.32 9.65 -10.31
CA GLU A 224 -12.95 9.27 -10.68
C GLU A 224 -11.93 9.86 -9.70
N LEU A 225 -12.11 11.14 -9.35
CA LEU A 225 -11.27 11.81 -8.36
C LEU A 225 -11.41 11.18 -6.97
N SER A 226 -12.62 10.70 -6.64
CA SER A 226 -12.86 9.96 -5.38
C SER A 226 -12.07 8.64 -5.32
N VAL A 227 -11.95 7.90 -6.43
CA VAL A 227 -11.10 6.71 -6.52
C VAL A 227 -9.63 7.06 -6.31
N ALA A 228 -9.14 8.10 -6.97
CA ALA A 228 -7.76 8.56 -6.82
C ALA A 228 -7.45 8.94 -5.36
N ARG A 229 -8.36 9.66 -4.70
CA ARG A 229 -8.23 10.01 -3.27
C ARG A 229 -8.25 8.78 -2.36
N ALA A 230 -9.10 7.79 -2.65
CA ALA A 230 -9.13 6.55 -1.87
C ALA A 230 -7.79 5.79 -1.95
N VAL A 231 -7.21 5.67 -3.13
CA VAL A 231 -5.88 5.08 -3.34
C VAL A 231 -4.80 5.88 -2.61
N ALA A 232 -4.81 7.22 -2.72
CA ALA A 232 -3.87 8.09 -2.01
C ALA A 232 -3.95 7.90 -0.48
N ASN A 233 -5.15 7.80 0.09
CA ASN A 233 -5.35 7.58 1.53
C ASN A 233 -4.83 6.21 2.00
N ILE A 234 -5.02 5.15 1.20
CA ILE A 234 -4.49 3.82 1.49
C ILE A 234 -2.96 3.87 1.51
N LEU A 235 -2.34 4.48 0.48
CA LEU A 235 -0.90 4.67 0.42
C LEU A 235 -0.38 5.47 1.61
N ALA A 236 -1.03 6.60 1.95
CA ALA A 236 -0.65 7.44 3.08
C ALA A 236 -0.59 6.64 4.39
N THR A 237 -1.65 5.86 4.66
CA THR A 237 -1.75 5.04 5.87
C THR A 237 -0.68 3.94 5.90
N ALA A 238 -0.49 3.25 4.78
CA ALA A 238 0.49 2.16 4.68
C ALA A 238 1.94 2.66 4.81
N LEU A 239 2.30 3.75 4.11
CA LEU A 239 3.64 4.34 4.18
C LEU A 239 3.94 4.90 5.57
N ALA A 240 2.96 5.55 6.22
CA ALA A 240 3.11 6.05 7.59
C ALA A 240 3.37 4.88 8.57
N ARG A 241 2.64 3.77 8.45
CA ARG A 241 2.85 2.57 9.26
C ARG A 241 4.23 1.96 9.04
N LEU A 242 4.64 1.75 7.79
CA LEU A 242 5.95 1.18 7.47
C LEU A 242 7.10 2.02 8.03
N ARG A 243 7.03 3.36 7.91
CA ARG A 243 8.00 4.27 8.49
C ARG A 243 8.01 4.25 10.01
N TYR A 244 6.84 4.07 10.62
CA TYR A 244 6.74 3.92 12.06
C TYR A 244 7.40 2.61 12.53
N GLU A 245 7.09 1.49 11.87
CA GLU A 245 7.68 0.18 12.17
C GLU A 245 9.21 0.19 11.99
N GLU A 246 9.71 0.85 10.92
CA GLU A 246 11.14 0.98 10.68
C GLU A 246 11.84 1.83 11.75
N ARG A 247 11.22 2.96 12.14
CA ARG A 247 11.71 3.76 13.28
C ARG A 247 11.72 2.95 14.58
N MET A 248 10.63 2.25 14.88
CA MET A 248 10.57 1.42 16.08
C MET A 248 11.64 0.33 16.10
N ARG A 249 11.88 -0.33 14.95
CA ARG A 249 12.97 -1.31 14.83
C ARG A 249 14.34 -0.66 15.03
N HIS A 250 14.55 0.52 14.48
CA HIS A 250 15.80 1.26 14.66
C HIS A 250 15.99 1.67 16.12
N GLU A 251 14.99 2.28 16.75
CA GLU A 251 15.02 2.70 18.15
C GLU A 251 15.16 1.51 19.13
N ALA A 252 14.63 0.34 18.78
CA ALA A 252 14.77 -0.87 19.59
C ALA A 252 16.23 -1.32 19.76
N VAL A 253 17.12 -0.96 18.81
CA VAL A 253 18.51 -1.39 18.80
C VAL A 253 19.52 -0.25 18.76
N HIS A 254 19.06 1.02 18.66
CA HIS A 254 19.94 2.20 18.69
C HIS A 254 19.55 3.16 19.84
N ASP A 255 20.50 3.95 20.30
CA ASP A 255 20.29 5.05 21.24
C ASP A 255 19.64 6.24 20.49
N PRO A 256 18.44 6.72 20.91
CA PRO A 256 17.69 7.73 20.16
C PRO A 256 18.36 9.10 20.12
N LEU A 257 19.26 9.42 21.08
CA LEU A 257 19.97 10.69 21.11
C LEU A 257 21.18 10.69 20.16
N THR A 258 21.99 9.64 20.23
CA THR A 258 23.29 9.61 19.55
C THR A 258 23.30 8.83 18.23
N GLY A 259 22.27 8.00 17.99
CA GLY A 259 22.19 7.10 16.84
C GLY A 259 23.20 5.95 16.88
N LEU A 260 23.95 5.79 17.99
CA LEU A 260 24.84 4.65 18.21
C LEU A 260 24.04 3.39 18.55
N ALA A 261 24.68 2.22 18.51
CA ALA A 261 24.09 1.00 19.06
C ALA A 261 23.69 1.23 20.52
N ASN A 262 22.52 0.70 20.91
CA ASN A 262 22.13 0.65 22.32
C ASN A 262 22.67 -0.62 23.01
N ARG A 263 22.34 -0.84 24.26
CA ARG A 263 22.78 -2.02 25.05
C ARG A 263 22.35 -3.34 24.37
N THR A 264 21.19 -3.40 23.74
CA THR A 264 20.67 -4.60 23.05
C THR A 264 21.53 -4.95 21.85
N LEU A 265 21.77 -3.99 20.95
CA LEU A 265 22.59 -4.22 19.76
C LEU A 265 24.07 -4.44 20.11
N LEU A 266 24.59 -3.75 21.14
CA LEU A 266 25.93 -3.98 21.63
C LEU A 266 26.14 -5.45 22.03
N ARG A 267 25.20 -6.02 22.81
CA ARG A 267 25.27 -7.40 23.28
C ARG A 267 25.25 -8.39 22.10
N ASP A 268 24.32 -8.21 21.19
CA ASP A 268 24.24 -9.03 19.98
C ASP A 268 25.57 -9.00 19.18
N ARG A 269 26.13 -7.82 18.95
CA ARG A 269 27.39 -7.65 18.22
C ARG A 269 28.57 -8.27 18.96
N LEU A 270 28.61 -8.14 20.30
CA LEU A 270 29.67 -8.74 21.11
C LEU A 270 29.58 -10.26 21.07
N GLU A 271 28.40 -10.85 21.23
CA GLU A 271 28.20 -12.31 21.14
C GLU A 271 28.64 -12.85 19.78
N HIS A 272 28.28 -12.18 18.68
CA HIS A 272 28.72 -12.54 17.34
C HIS A 272 30.24 -12.40 17.14
N ALA A 273 30.86 -11.35 17.68
CA ALA A 273 32.30 -11.16 17.61
C ALA A 273 33.06 -12.25 18.40
N LEU A 274 32.57 -12.63 19.56
CA LEU A 274 33.13 -13.71 20.36
C LEU A 274 33.01 -15.10 19.68
N GLN A 275 31.88 -15.36 19.01
CA GLN A 275 31.74 -16.60 18.23
C GLN A 275 32.73 -16.66 17.05
N ARG A 276 33.05 -15.54 16.42
CA ARG A 276 34.12 -15.46 15.39
C ARG A 276 35.48 -15.67 16.00
N SER A 277 35.78 -14.95 17.10
CA SER A 277 37.02 -15.05 17.87
C SER A 277 37.36 -16.49 18.26
N GLN A 278 36.36 -17.27 18.68
CA GLN A 278 36.58 -18.69 19.04
C GLN A 278 36.99 -19.56 17.85
N ARG A 279 36.54 -19.22 16.62
CA ARG A 279 36.89 -19.95 15.40
C ARG A 279 38.25 -19.56 14.85
N ASP A 280 38.56 -18.28 14.89
CA ASP A 280 39.71 -17.71 14.20
C ASP A 280 40.92 -17.50 15.12
N GLY A 281 40.71 -17.67 16.43
CA GLY A 281 41.77 -17.52 17.48
C GLY A 281 42.18 -16.07 17.77
N ALA A 282 41.62 -15.09 17.09
CA ALA A 282 41.90 -13.68 17.35
C ALA A 282 41.02 -13.14 18.50
N ALA A 283 41.53 -12.33 19.40
CA ALA A 283 40.74 -11.82 20.52
C ALA A 283 39.76 -10.73 20.12
N THR A 284 38.63 -10.69 20.80
CA THR A 284 37.70 -9.54 20.79
C THR A 284 38.03 -8.60 21.95
N GLY A 285 38.16 -7.32 21.64
CA GLY A 285 38.37 -6.24 22.60
C GLY A 285 37.10 -5.49 22.96
N VAL A 286 36.86 -5.27 24.24
CA VAL A 286 35.81 -4.39 24.75
C VAL A 286 36.49 -3.19 25.44
N LEU A 287 36.13 -1.98 25.00
CA LEU A 287 36.56 -0.72 25.56
C LEU A 287 35.36 -0.02 26.19
N PHE A 288 35.32 0.01 27.53
CA PHE A 288 34.29 0.73 28.28
C PHE A 288 34.78 2.15 28.56
N VAL A 289 33.96 3.15 28.24
CA VAL A 289 34.29 4.58 28.29
C VAL A 289 33.27 5.29 29.18
N ASP A 290 33.74 5.98 30.19
CA ASP A 290 32.94 6.81 31.09
C ASP A 290 33.48 8.24 31.05
N LEU A 291 32.60 9.22 30.77
CA LEU A 291 33.00 10.62 30.64
C LEU A 291 33.24 11.28 32.00
N ASP A 292 34.45 11.75 32.22
CA ASP A 292 34.80 12.41 33.48
C ASP A 292 34.16 13.81 33.55
N GLY A 293 33.32 14.05 34.57
CA GLY A 293 32.76 15.36 34.85
C GLY A 293 31.56 15.77 33.98
N PHE A 294 30.97 14.86 33.20
CA PHE A 294 29.82 15.18 32.32
C PHE A 294 28.63 15.77 33.11
N LYS A 295 28.36 15.27 34.32
CA LYS A 295 27.30 15.83 35.17
C LYS A 295 27.47 17.33 35.41
N GLN A 296 28.72 17.81 35.58
CA GLN A 296 28.99 19.24 35.81
C GLN A 296 28.58 20.10 34.61
N ILE A 297 28.66 19.58 33.39
CA ILE A 297 28.17 20.28 32.17
C ILE A 297 26.65 20.40 32.21
N ASN A 298 25.93 19.32 32.56
CA ASN A 298 24.48 19.37 32.70
C ASN A 298 24.04 20.35 33.79
N ASP A 299 24.72 20.31 34.96
CA ASP A 299 24.40 21.16 36.09
C ASP A 299 24.68 22.65 35.80
N ALA A 300 25.73 22.96 35.01
CA ALA A 300 26.11 24.33 34.67
C ALA A 300 25.40 24.91 33.43
N HIS A 301 25.09 24.10 32.45
CA HIS A 301 24.63 24.55 31.12
C HIS A 301 23.31 23.93 30.67
N GLY A 302 22.70 23.06 31.49
CA GLY A 302 21.43 22.38 31.19
C GLY A 302 21.58 21.15 30.33
N HIS A 303 20.55 20.30 30.37
CA HIS A 303 20.51 19.00 29.67
C HIS A 303 20.63 19.14 28.15
N ALA A 304 20.08 20.20 27.53
CA ALA A 304 20.19 20.41 26.09
C ALA A 304 21.64 20.55 25.61
N THR A 305 22.49 21.25 26.40
CA THR A 305 23.93 21.36 26.14
C THR A 305 24.62 20.01 26.33
N GLY A 306 24.26 19.27 27.38
CA GLY A 306 24.77 17.92 27.60
C GLY A 306 24.43 16.96 26.46
N ASP A 307 23.21 17.02 25.97
CA ASP A 307 22.75 16.20 24.82
C ASP A 307 23.56 16.51 23.56
N ALA A 308 23.78 17.79 23.23
CA ALA A 308 24.59 18.19 22.07
C ALA A 308 26.06 17.72 22.21
N VAL A 309 26.61 17.79 23.44
CA VAL A 309 27.93 17.26 23.74
C VAL A 309 27.99 15.74 23.50
N LEU A 310 27.02 14.98 23.99
CA LEU A 310 26.95 13.52 23.79
C LEU A 310 26.85 13.14 22.30
N VAL A 311 26.06 13.87 21.50
CA VAL A 311 25.94 13.65 20.07
C VAL A 311 27.28 13.86 19.35
N GLU A 312 27.99 14.94 19.67
CA GLU A 312 29.32 15.21 19.07
C GLU A 312 30.35 14.18 19.52
N LEU A 313 30.36 13.78 20.79
CA LEU A 313 31.26 12.74 21.29
C LEU A 313 30.99 11.38 20.66
N ALA A 314 29.73 11.01 20.45
CA ALA A 314 29.33 9.80 19.75
C ALA A 314 29.90 9.79 18.30
N ARG A 315 29.78 10.90 17.60
CA ARG A 315 30.37 11.07 16.26
C ARG A 315 31.89 10.91 16.27
N ARG A 316 32.59 11.51 17.23
CA ARG A 316 34.06 11.39 17.41
C ARG A 316 34.50 9.97 17.73
N LEU A 317 33.79 9.30 18.64
CA LEU A 317 34.08 7.92 19.02
C LEU A 317 33.90 6.96 17.85
N ARG A 318 32.84 7.13 17.05
CA ARG A 318 32.65 6.32 15.84
C ARG A 318 33.76 6.50 14.81
N THR A 319 34.34 7.69 14.68
CA THR A 319 35.50 7.93 13.80
C THR A 319 36.81 7.46 14.38
N ALA A 320 36.88 7.19 15.70
CA ALA A 320 38.05 6.69 16.36
C ALA A 320 38.25 5.18 16.26
N VAL A 321 37.26 4.43 15.79
CA VAL A 321 37.32 2.99 15.51
C VAL A 321 37.21 2.72 14.03
N ARG A 322 37.50 1.50 13.57
CA ARG A 322 37.36 1.12 12.15
C ARG A 322 35.89 0.80 11.80
N PRO A 323 35.50 0.80 10.51
CA PRO A 323 34.12 0.57 10.09
C PRO A 323 33.51 -0.76 10.56
N GLY A 324 34.30 -1.80 10.82
CA GLY A 324 33.85 -3.10 11.33
C GLY A 324 33.60 -3.13 12.84
N ASP A 325 34.15 -2.16 13.58
CA ASP A 325 33.98 -2.08 15.02
C ASP A 325 32.61 -1.45 15.38
N THR A 326 32.06 -1.85 16.51
CA THR A 326 30.77 -1.32 17.01
C THR A 326 31.03 -0.35 18.17
N VAL A 327 30.43 0.85 18.07
CA VAL A 327 30.36 1.80 19.20
C VAL A 327 28.92 1.89 19.67
N ALA A 328 28.71 1.77 20.96
CA ALA A 328 27.40 1.82 21.61
C ALA A 328 27.38 2.87 22.71
N ARG A 329 26.16 3.41 22.98
CA ARG A 329 25.89 4.14 24.24
C ARG A 329 24.94 3.30 25.07
N ILE A 330 25.33 3.00 26.30
CA ILE A 330 24.60 2.06 27.18
C ILE A 330 23.78 2.77 28.25
N GLY A 331 23.98 4.06 28.45
CA GLY A 331 23.21 4.92 29.34
C GLY A 331 24.02 6.16 29.77
N GLY A 332 23.35 7.26 30.08
CA GLY A 332 23.99 8.47 30.61
C GLY A 332 25.21 8.92 29.79
N ASP A 333 26.37 8.90 30.41
CA ASP A 333 27.69 9.27 29.93
C ASP A 333 28.61 8.07 29.62
N GLU A 334 28.02 6.86 29.52
CA GLU A 334 28.74 5.61 29.29
C GLU A 334 28.67 5.16 27.83
N PHE A 335 29.84 4.89 27.24
CA PHE A 335 29.98 4.34 25.91
C PHE A 335 30.81 3.05 25.95
N VAL A 336 30.54 2.16 24.98
CA VAL A 336 31.30 0.91 24.84
C VAL A 336 31.69 0.73 23.38
N ALA A 337 32.95 0.36 23.14
CA ALA A 337 33.38 -0.09 21.82
C ALA A 337 33.69 -1.59 21.84
N VAL A 338 33.21 -2.31 20.83
CA VAL A 338 33.58 -3.70 20.53
C VAL A 338 34.46 -3.71 19.30
N CYS A 339 35.69 -4.18 19.46
CA CYS A 339 36.70 -4.25 18.42
C CYS A 339 37.06 -5.71 18.18
N GLU A 340 36.91 -6.14 16.92
CA GLU A 340 37.20 -7.53 16.54
C GLU A 340 38.67 -7.68 16.12
N GLU A 341 39.23 -8.87 16.28
CA GLU A 341 40.61 -9.20 15.85
C GLU A 341 41.65 -8.19 16.34
N VAL A 342 41.69 -8.00 17.64
CA VAL A 342 42.62 -7.06 18.30
C VAL A 342 43.53 -7.80 19.32
N ASP A 343 44.77 -7.33 19.38
CA ASP A 343 45.70 -7.67 20.44
C ASP A 343 45.79 -6.53 21.47
N ASP A 344 46.59 -6.75 22.53
CA ASP A 344 46.84 -5.79 23.62
C ASP A 344 47.31 -4.42 23.09
N VAL A 345 48.23 -4.44 22.13
CA VAL A 345 48.84 -3.21 21.59
C VAL A 345 47.80 -2.41 20.79
N SER A 346 47.08 -3.09 19.93
CA SER A 346 46.03 -2.49 19.11
C SER A 346 44.87 -1.96 19.95
N ALA A 347 44.42 -2.72 20.95
CA ALA A 347 43.33 -2.32 21.85
C ALA A 347 43.71 -1.06 22.64
N ARG A 348 44.92 -1.01 23.20
CA ARG A 348 45.45 0.20 23.90
C ARG A 348 45.55 1.39 22.94
N ALA A 349 46.01 1.17 21.70
CA ALA A 349 46.09 2.24 20.68
C ALA A 349 44.70 2.79 20.34
N ILE A 350 43.68 1.93 20.25
CA ILE A 350 42.27 2.34 20.03
C ILE A 350 41.81 3.17 21.24
N GLY A 351 42.02 2.69 22.47
CA GLY A 351 41.66 3.39 23.71
C GLY A 351 42.27 4.79 23.77
N HIS A 352 43.56 4.92 23.50
CA HIS A 352 44.25 6.22 23.45
C HIS A 352 43.71 7.13 22.37
N ARG A 353 43.37 6.61 21.17
CA ARG A 353 42.76 7.36 20.09
C ARG A 353 41.39 7.88 20.47
N MET A 354 40.56 7.05 21.12
CA MET A 354 39.25 7.45 21.64
C MET A 354 39.38 8.55 22.69
N LEU A 355 40.28 8.39 23.65
CA LEU A 355 40.55 9.39 24.70
C LEU A 355 41.03 10.71 24.09
N ALA A 356 41.93 10.67 23.13
CA ALA A 356 42.38 11.86 22.40
C ALA A 356 41.27 12.55 21.65
N ALA A 357 40.33 11.79 21.02
CA ALA A 357 39.16 12.33 20.34
C ALA A 357 38.19 13.03 21.32
N ILE A 358 37.98 12.48 22.50
CA ILE A 358 37.12 13.07 23.55
C ILE A 358 37.75 14.38 24.04
N ARG A 359 39.06 14.41 24.27
CA ARG A 359 39.80 15.57 24.81
C ARG A 359 39.86 16.77 23.87
N ARG A 360 39.56 16.59 22.57
CA ARG A 360 39.49 17.74 21.67
C ARG A 360 38.44 18.72 22.14
N PRO A 361 38.77 20.04 22.23
CA PRO A 361 37.78 21.05 22.62
C PRO A 361 36.49 20.95 21.78
N LEU A 362 35.36 21.14 22.43
CA LEU A 362 34.03 21.14 21.82
C LEU A 362 33.36 22.46 22.10
N THR A 363 32.91 23.16 21.03
CA THR A 363 32.23 24.44 21.21
C THR A 363 30.73 24.21 20.96
N GLU A 364 29.92 24.46 21.96
CA GLU A 364 28.47 24.38 21.89
C GLU A 364 27.87 25.65 22.50
N GLY A 365 26.90 26.29 21.83
CA GLY A 365 26.30 27.56 22.29
C GLY A 365 27.29 28.69 22.51
N GLY A 366 28.44 28.69 21.81
CA GLY A 366 29.51 29.69 21.99
C GLY A 366 30.45 29.41 23.19
N ILE A 367 30.23 28.33 23.93
CA ILE A 367 31.05 27.93 25.09
C ILE A 367 31.95 26.77 24.68
N CYS A 368 33.23 26.89 25.06
CA CYS A 368 34.20 25.80 24.82
C CYS A 368 34.22 24.84 26.03
N HIS A 369 33.82 23.60 25.76
CA HIS A 369 33.85 22.51 26.76
C HIS A 369 35.10 21.66 26.54
N GLN A 370 35.76 21.31 27.65
CA GLN A 370 36.87 20.39 27.65
C GLN A 370 36.54 19.21 28.56
N LEU A 371 36.43 18.03 27.95
CA LEU A 371 36.11 16.80 28.64
C LEU A 371 37.27 15.83 28.64
N SER A 372 37.21 14.87 29.51
CA SER A 372 38.05 13.70 29.53
C SER A 372 37.23 12.45 29.73
N ALA A 373 37.84 11.28 29.70
CA ALA A 373 37.18 10.02 29.97
C ALA A 373 38.13 9.04 30.69
N SER A 374 37.56 8.20 31.52
CA SER A 374 38.19 7.00 32.05
C SER A 374 37.82 5.81 31.15
N ILE A 375 38.80 5.12 30.61
CA ILE A 375 38.60 4.01 29.68
C ILE A 375 39.17 2.72 30.22
N GLY A 376 38.33 1.69 30.35
CA GLY A 376 38.75 0.34 30.69
C GLY A 376 38.74 -0.56 29.46
N ILE A 377 39.73 -1.41 29.32
CA ILE A 377 39.88 -2.37 28.21
C ILE A 377 39.92 -3.78 28.75
N ALA A 378 39.19 -4.69 28.11
CA ALA A 378 39.31 -6.13 28.34
C ALA A 378 39.42 -6.87 27.00
N LEU A 379 40.16 -7.98 27.01
CA LEU A 379 40.30 -8.87 25.84
C LEU A 379 39.82 -10.28 26.20
N GLY A 380 39.11 -10.91 25.30
CA GLY A 380 38.60 -12.26 25.56
C GLY A 380 38.02 -12.97 24.34
N HIS A 381 37.62 -14.23 24.58
CA HIS A 381 37.15 -15.13 23.50
C HIS A 381 35.80 -15.82 23.83
N ALA A 382 35.27 -15.75 25.07
CA ALA A 382 34.27 -16.72 25.51
C ALA A 382 32.95 -16.15 26.03
N ASP A 383 32.95 -15.13 26.87
CA ASP A 383 31.76 -14.66 27.61
C ASP A 383 31.60 -13.14 27.51
N ALA A 384 30.46 -12.72 26.96
CA ALA A 384 30.14 -11.31 26.73
C ALA A 384 29.95 -10.52 28.05
N GLU A 385 29.22 -11.08 28.99
CA GLU A 385 28.95 -10.42 30.28
C GLU A 385 30.24 -10.30 31.13
N ALA A 386 31.05 -11.37 31.17
CA ALA A 386 32.32 -11.34 31.83
C ALA A 386 33.26 -10.30 31.21
N LEU A 387 33.31 -10.20 29.89
CA LEU A 387 34.20 -9.27 29.20
C LEU A 387 33.77 -7.81 29.40
N LEU A 388 32.45 -7.53 29.39
CA LEU A 388 31.92 -6.23 29.76
C LEU A 388 32.24 -5.83 31.20
N GLY A 389 32.05 -6.77 32.17
CA GLY A 389 32.37 -6.54 33.56
C GLY A 389 33.87 -6.32 33.81
N GLU A 390 34.77 -7.03 33.09
CA GLU A 390 36.20 -6.83 33.13
C GLU A 390 36.62 -5.44 32.61
N ALA A 391 35.99 -4.98 31.49
CA ALA A 391 36.23 -3.65 30.94
C ALA A 391 35.73 -2.55 31.92
N ASP A 392 34.56 -2.72 32.53
CA ASP A 392 34.04 -1.79 33.56
C ASP A 392 34.95 -1.72 34.79
N ALA A 393 35.44 -2.87 35.28
CA ALA A 393 36.46 -2.89 36.34
C ALA A 393 37.75 -2.12 35.94
N GLY A 394 38.10 -2.11 34.65
CA GLY A 394 39.15 -1.26 34.09
C GLY A 394 38.85 0.23 34.25
N VAL A 395 37.60 0.67 33.98
CA VAL A 395 37.16 2.07 34.19
C VAL A 395 37.29 2.45 35.65
N TYR A 396 36.87 1.60 36.58
CA TYR A 396 37.02 1.86 38.00
C TYR A 396 38.47 2.12 38.38
N ARG A 397 39.42 1.31 37.86
CA ARG A 397 40.87 1.54 38.09
C ARG A 397 41.35 2.85 37.45
N ALA A 398 40.89 3.18 36.26
CA ALA A 398 41.22 4.44 35.59
C ALA A 398 40.77 5.65 36.46
N LYS A 399 39.54 5.58 37.00
CA LYS A 399 39.00 6.61 37.92
C LYS A 399 39.82 6.71 39.21
N ALA A 400 40.15 5.59 39.85
CA ALA A 400 40.99 5.55 41.07
C ALA A 400 42.41 6.04 40.81
N GLY A 401 42.98 5.81 39.62
CA GLY A 401 44.31 6.25 39.23
C GLY A 401 44.41 7.72 38.84
N GLY A 402 43.35 8.54 39.00
CA GLY A 402 43.35 10.00 38.73
C GLY A 402 42.60 10.42 37.48
N ARG A 403 41.77 9.56 36.91
CA ARG A 403 40.90 9.78 35.71
C ARG A 403 41.70 10.12 34.44
N GLY A 404 41.00 10.35 33.36
CA GLY A 404 41.59 10.79 32.09
C GLY A 404 42.61 9.83 31.50
N ARG A 405 42.41 8.52 31.66
CA ARG A 405 43.39 7.51 31.24
C ARG A 405 42.76 6.24 30.71
N VAL A 406 43.58 5.41 30.11
CA VAL A 406 43.24 4.09 29.59
C VAL A 406 43.89 3.04 30.52
N GLU A 407 43.08 2.09 31.02
CA GLU A 407 43.54 0.97 31.83
C GLU A 407 43.09 -0.36 31.24
N MET A 408 44.05 -1.29 31.07
CA MET A 408 43.78 -2.65 30.63
C MET A 408 43.43 -3.53 31.84
N PHE A 409 42.35 -4.32 31.73
CA PHE A 409 42.06 -5.33 32.73
C PHE A 409 43.05 -6.49 32.58
N GLU A 410 43.85 -6.69 33.57
CA GLU A 410 44.75 -7.84 33.67
C GLU A 410 44.08 -8.91 34.53
N ARG A 411 43.78 -10.08 33.95
CA ARG A 411 43.38 -11.25 34.72
C ARG A 411 44.56 -11.65 35.60
N GLN A 412 44.40 -11.58 36.92
CA GLN A 412 45.36 -12.18 37.79
C GLN A 412 45.42 -13.68 37.52
N PRO A 413 46.61 -14.23 37.21
CA PRO A 413 46.73 -15.69 37.05
C PRO A 413 46.26 -16.33 38.35
N GLY A 414 45.31 -17.25 38.24
CA GLY A 414 44.47 -17.82 39.29
C GLY A 414 45.15 -18.06 40.64
N ARG A 415 44.42 -17.63 41.70
CA ARG A 415 44.55 -18.25 43.02
C ARG A 415 43.75 -19.54 43.05
#